data_cf15668fdd59c352e434ac23eb1d214c
#
_entry.id   cf15668fdd59c352e434ac23eb1d214c
#
_cell.length_a   1.000
_cell.length_b   1.000
_cell.length_c   1.000
_cell.angle_alpha   90.00
_cell.angle_beta   90.00
_cell.angle_gamma   90.00
#
_symmetry.space_group_name_H-M   'P 1'
#
loop_
_entity.id
_entity.type
_entity.pdbx_description
1 polymer ?
#
loop_
_entity_poly.entity_id
_entity_poly.type
_entity_poly.pdbx_seq_one_letter_code
_entity_poly.pdbx_strand_id
1 'polypeptide(L)'
;MLGKSRALIPYLTAGFPTPAVSLDALRRVADAGADFVEVGVPFSDPLADGPTVQRTTQTALEQGVTVPRVLELISKAALTVPVIIMTYLNPVLAYGVERFAKEAHQAGAAGVLLTDLPAGADPAVEQTVTSSSLALIRLVAPTTDDARLKMALTGASGFVYLISRLGVTGARADVPPDLDAQVQRIRAATPPRAPLPVAVGFGIGTPAQAAAAARSADGVVVGSALMDALGKGGIAAIERLTRELATAVHG
;
A
#
# COMPACT_ATOMS: atom_id res chain seq x y z
N MET A 1 -7.67 -12.19 0.09
CA MET A 1 -7.64 -10.98 0.91
C MET A 1 -8.80 -10.05 0.60
N LEU A 2 -8.87 -9.42 -0.55
CA LEU A 2 -10.04 -8.61 -0.93
C LEU A 2 -11.27 -9.51 -1.19
N GLY A 3 -12.39 -9.18 -0.54
CA GLY A 3 -13.64 -9.95 -0.63
C GLY A 3 -14.55 -9.49 -1.78
N LYS A 4 -15.85 -9.78 -1.67
CA LYS A 4 -16.86 -9.34 -2.66
C LYS A 4 -17.23 -7.85 -2.56
N SER A 5 -16.88 -7.17 -1.46
CA SER A 5 -17.05 -5.73 -1.27
C SER A 5 -15.77 -4.99 -1.67
N ARG A 6 -15.91 -3.75 -2.11
CA ARG A 6 -14.79 -2.86 -2.41
C ARG A 6 -14.06 -2.49 -1.12
N ALA A 7 -12.72 -2.39 -1.18
CA ALA A 7 -11.90 -2.16 0.00
C ALA A 7 -11.25 -0.77 0.00
N LEU A 8 -11.23 -0.11 1.16
CA LEU A 8 -10.40 1.05 1.41
C LEU A 8 -9.06 0.62 2.04
N ILE A 9 -7.96 1.08 1.47
CA ILE A 9 -6.58 0.79 1.88
C ILE A 9 -5.85 2.11 2.18
N PRO A 10 -5.93 2.66 3.40
CA PRO A 10 -5.12 3.80 3.82
C PRO A 10 -3.63 3.45 3.83
N TYR A 11 -2.80 4.34 3.25
CA TYR A 11 -1.35 4.29 3.40
C TYR A 11 -0.89 5.27 4.48
N LEU A 12 -0.03 4.81 5.38
CA LEU A 12 0.62 5.63 6.40
C LEU A 12 2.13 5.39 6.43
N THR A 13 2.90 6.48 6.43
CA THR A 13 4.35 6.42 6.70
C THR A 13 4.57 6.09 8.17
N ALA A 14 5.24 4.97 8.45
CA ALA A 14 5.55 4.54 9.82
C ALA A 14 6.43 5.58 10.54
N GLY A 15 5.98 5.97 11.73
CA GLY A 15 6.71 6.92 12.58
C GLY A 15 6.42 8.40 12.30
N PHE A 16 5.57 8.74 11.31
CA PHE A 16 5.19 10.13 11.04
C PHE A 16 3.92 10.55 11.80
N PRO A 17 3.85 11.77 12.35
CA PRO A 17 4.92 12.75 12.53
C PRO A 17 5.86 12.39 13.68
N THR A 18 5.43 11.52 14.58
CA THR A 18 6.21 10.87 15.63
C THR A 18 5.76 9.41 15.78
N PRO A 19 6.58 8.49 16.32
CA PRO A 19 6.19 7.10 16.51
C PRO A 19 4.91 6.91 17.34
N ALA A 20 4.70 7.73 18.38
CA ALA A 20 3.50 7.66 19.22
C ALA A 20 2.23 8.07 18.44
N VAL A 21 2.29 9.17 17.69
CA VAL A 21 1.18 9.64 16.86
C VAL A 21 0.92 8.65 15.71
N SER A 22 1.96 8.09 15.11
CA SER A 22 1.82 7.08 14.06
C SER A 22 1.10 5.83 14.56
N LEU A 23 1.41 5.37 15.79
CA LEU A 23 0.73 4.24 16.42
C LEU A 23 -0.77 4.51 16.61
N ASP A 24 -1.13 5.70 17.11
CA ASP A 24 -2.53 6.09 17.26
C ASP A 24 -3.24 6.23 15.90
N ALA A 25 -2.58 6.85 14.92
CA ALA A 25 -3.11 6.99 13.57
C ALA A 25 -3.43 5.64 12.92
N LEU A 26 -2.57 4.62 13.05
CA LEU A 26 -2.81 3.27 12.54
C LEU A 26 -4.09 2.66 13.11
N ARG A 27 -4.30 2.79 14.43
CA ARG A 27 -5.52 2.30 15.10
C ARG A 27 -6.75 3.06 14.64
N ARG A 28 -6.66 4.40 14.57
CA ARG A 28 -7.80 5.24 14.17
C ARG A 28 -8.24 5.03 12.74
N VAL A 29 -7.33 4.82 11.79
CA VAL A 29 -7.74 4.52 10.40
C VAL A 29 -8.40 3.14 10.30
N ALA A 30 -7.95 2.15 11.07
CA ALA A 30 -8.60 0.84 11.12
C ALA A 30 -10.02 0.96 11.69
N ASP A 31 -10.19 1.65 12.83
CA ASP A 31 -11.49 1.88 13.47
C ASP A 31 -12.43 2.77 12.62
N ALA A 32 -11.88 3.61 11.75
CA ALA A 32 -12.64 4.50 10.87
C ALA A 32 -13.18 3.81 9.60
N GLY A 33 -12.94 2.50 9.43
CA GLY A 33 -13.50 1.72 8.34
C GLY A 33 -12.52 1.33 7.24
N ALA A 34 -11.21 1.35 7.51
CA ALA A 34 -10.23 0.73 6.60
C ALA A 34 -10.41 -0.80 6.58
N ASP A 35 -10.31 -1.40 5.39
CA ASP A 35 -10.33 -2.87 5.22
C ASP A 35 -8.93 -3.48 5.28
N PHE A 36 -7.93 -2.69 4.92
CA PHE A 36 -6.49 -2.97 5.04
C PHE A 36 -5.79 -1.71 5.51
N VAL A 37 -4.58 -1.84 6.00
CA VAL A 37 -3.68 -0.69 6.22
C VAL A 37 -2.35 -0.96 5.55
N GLU A 38 -1.91 -0.03 4.69
CA GLU A 38 -0.58 -0.06 4.10
C GLU A 38 0.38 0.77 4.95
N VAL A 39 1.47 0.17 5.40
CA VAL A 39 2.47 0.79 6.27
C VAL A 39 3.77 0.97 5.50
N GLY A 40 4.11 2.22 5.20
CA GLY A 40 5.34 2.58 4.50
C GLY A 40 6.56 2.56 5.42
N VAL A 41 7.58 1.80 5.05
CA VAL A 41 8.89 1.82 5.71
C VAL A 41 9.67 3.04 5.24
N PRO A 42 10.11 3.94 6.13
CA PRO A 42 10.91 5.09 5.74
C PRO A 42 12.23 4.68 5.10
N PHE A 43 12.56 5.32 3.97
CA PHE A 43 13.78 5.08 3.22
C PHE A 43 14.36 6.41 2.68
N SER A 44 15.68 6.55 2.67
CA SER A 44 16.37 7.79 2.29
C SER A 44 16.25 8.14 0.81
N ASP A 45 16.03 7.13 -0.05
CA ASP A 45 16.05 7.29 -1.51
C ASP A 45 14.72 6.82 -2.14
N PRO A 46 13.59 7.47 -1.81
CA PRO A 46 12.24 6.99 -2.13
C PRO A 46 11.83 7.39 -3.56
N LEU A 47 12.44 6.77 -4.58
CA LEU A 47 12.30 7.11 -6.01
C LEU A 47 10.86 6.99 -6.55
N ALA A 48 10.06 6.09 -5.97
CA ALA A 48 8.66 5.89 -6.37
C ALA A 48 7.67 6.85 -5.68
N ASP A 49 8.12 7.58 -4.66
CA ASP A 49 7.26 8.38 -3.81
C ASP A 49 7.15 9.84 -4.28
N GLY A 50 5.97 10.41 -4.09
CA GLY A 50 5.72 11.81 -4.35
C GLY A 50 6.11 12.71 -3.16
N PRO A 51 6.06 14.05 -3.35
CA PRO A 51 6.59 15.02 -2.39
C PRO A 51 6.02 14.89 -0.97
N THR A 52 4.73 14.56 -0.83
CA THR A 52 4.12 14.37 0.49
C THR A 52 4.70 13.16 1.21
N VAL A 53 4.80 12.01 0.53
CA VAL A 53 5.35 10.79 1.13
C VAL A 53 6.84 10.96 1.40
N GLN A 54 7.61 11.58 0.49
CA GLN A 54 9.02 11.91 0.72
C GLN A 54 9.22 12.76 1.98
N ARG A 55 8.39 13.81 2.17
CA ARG A 55 8.45 14.67 3.37
C ARG A 55 8.15 13.88 4.64
N THR A 56 7.09 13.05 4.63
CA THR A 56 6.72 12.26 5.82
C THR A 56 7.77 11.19 6.12
N THR A 57 8.36 10.58 5.10
CA THR A 57 9.49 9.66 5.19
C THR A 57 10.72 10.33 5.81
N GLN A 58 11.10 11.52 5.33
CA GLN A 58 12.22 12.27 5.88
C GLN A 58 12.00 12.59 7.37
N THR A 59 10.81 13.07 7.73
CA THR A 59 10.45 13.32 9.14
C THR A 59 10.57 12.06 10.00
N ALA A 60 10.13 10.91 9.50
CA ALA A 60 10.21 9.66 10.24
C ALA A 60 11.67 9.18 10.41
N LEU A 61 12.52 9.35 9.37
CA LEU A 61 13.96 9.06 9.46
C LEU A 61 14.64 9.93 10.51
N GLU A 62 14.31 11.22 10.58
CA GLU A 62 14.83 12.14 11.61
C GLU A 62 14.40 11.73 13.03
N GLN A 63 13.28 11.03 13.19
CA GLN A 63 12.86 10.40 14.44
C GLN A 63 13.57 9.06 14.71
N GLY A 64 14.53 8.67 13.86
CA GLY A 64 15.29 7.44 13.98
C GLY A 64 14.48 6.17 13.70
N VAL A 65 13.44 6.25 12.87
CA VAL A 65 12.65 5.09 12.48
C VAL A 65 13.45 4.19 11.55
N THR A 66 13.52 2.91 11.89
CA THR A 66 14.23 1.85 11.17
C THR A 66 13.30 0.67 10.94
N VAL A 67 13.67 -0.30 10.09
CA VAL A 67 12.88 -1.51 9.85
C VAL A 67 12.43 -2.19 11.15
N PRO A 68 13.31 -2.47 12.16
CA PRO A 68 12.86 -3.05 13.43
C PRO A 68 11.79 -2.23 14.16
N ARG A 69 11.93 -0.90 14.14
CA ARG A 69 10.94 0.00 14.77
C ARG A 69 9.61 0.00 14.03
N VAL A 70 9.61 -0.15 12.72
CA VAL A 70 8.37 -0.31 11.94
C VAL A 70 7.67 -1.61 12.30
N LEU A 71 8.41 -2.73 12.38
CA LEU A 71 7.85 -4.02 12.77
C LEU A 71 7.31 -4.00 14.21
N GLU A 72 8.03 -3.37 15.13
CA GLU A 72 7.55 -3.15 16.50
C GLU A 72 6.26 -2.31 16.54
N LEU A 73 6.18 -1.25 15.71
CA LEU A 73 5.01 -0.38 15.62
C LEU A 73 3.80 -1.14 15.09
N ILE A 74 3.96 -1.98 14.06
CA ILE A 74 2.90 -2.85 13.53
C ILE A 74 2.41 -3.81 14.61
N SER A 75 3.34 -4.49 15.29
CA SER A 75 3.01 -5.42 16.38
C SER A 75 2.25 -4.72 17.52
N LYS A 76 2.70 -3.53 17.94
CA LYS A 76 2.03 -2.74 18.99
C LYS A 76 0.67 -2.19 18.56
N ALA A 77 0.49 -1.90 17.26
CA ALA A 77 -0.79 -1.44 16.75
C ALA A 77 -1.86 -2.52 16.92
N ALA A 78 -1.51 -3.79 16.77
CA ALA A 78 -2.37 -4.96 16.96
C ALA A 78 -3.70 -4.80 16.19
N LEU A 79 -3.61 -4.40 14.91
CA LEU A 79 -4.77 -4.10 14.08
C LEU A 79 -5.59 -5.38 13.81
N THR A 80 -6.90 -5.23 13.76
CA THR A 80 -7.84 -6.31 13.38
C THR A 80 -7.94 -6.47 11.87
N VAL A 81 -7.49 -5.48 11.11
CA VAL A 81 -7.44 -5.50 9.64
C VAL A 81 -6.05 -5.91 9.15
N PRO A 82 -5.93 -6.56 7.98
CA PRO A 82 -4.63 -6.97 7.46
C PRO A 82 -3.71 -5.77 7.19
N VAL A 83 -2.43 -5.93 7.54
CA VAL A 83 -1.38 -4.93 7.31
C VAL A 83 -0.53 -5.34 6.12
N ILE A 84 -0.33 -4.42 5.18
CA ILE A 84 0.60 -4.57 4.05
C ILE A 84 1.81 -3.67 4.32
N ILE A 85 3.01 -4.23 4.29
CA ILE A 85 4.24 -3.42 4.39
C ILE A 85 4.63 -2.97 2.98
N MET A 86 4.66 -1.65 2.76
CA MET A 86 5.22 -1.05 1.55
C MET A 86 6.66 -0.62 1.83
N THR A 87 7.61 -1.10 1.04
CA THR A 87 9.03 -0.79 1.24
C THR A 87 9.80 -0.86 -0.08
N TYR A 88 11.05 -0.45 -0.03
CA TYR A 88 12.03 -0.63 -1.09
C TYR A 88 12.88 -1.88 -0.82
N LEU A 89 13.54 -2.40 -1.86
CA LEU A 89 14.35 -3.60 -1.75
C LEU A 89 15.57 -3.40 -0.83
N ASN A 90 16.24 -2.24 -0.95
CA ASN A 90 17.48 -2.01 -0.21
C ASN A 90 17.34 -2.07 1.33
N PRO A 91 16.32 -1.47 1.99
CA PRO A 91 16.08 -1.68 3.42
C PRO A 91 15.89 -3.15 3.80
N VAL A 92 15.25 -3.95 2.95
CA VAL A 92 15.04 -5.39 3.19
C VAL A 92 16.34 -6.17 3.06
N LEU A 93 17.16 -5.88 2.03
CA LEU A 93 18.48 -6.50 1.87
C LEU A 93 19.41 -6.15 3.04
N ALA A 94 19.43 -4.89 3.46
CA ALA A 94 20.25 -4.44 4.58
C ALA A 94 19.83 -5.06 5.92
N TYR A 95 18.55 -5.35 6.10
CA TYR A 95 18.02 -6.03 7.30
C TYR A 95 18.21 -7.55 7.27
N GLY A 96 18.33 -8.13 6.08
CA GLY A 96 18.34 -9.55 5.77
C GLY A 96 16.95 -10.06 5.39
N VAL A 97 16.82 -10.61 4.18
CA VAL A 97 15.52 -10.95 3.57
C VAL A 97 14.75 -11.97 4.41
N GLU A 98 15.39 -13.06 4.81
CA GLU A 98 14.76 -14.11 5.64
C GLU A 98 14.32 -13.57 7.00
N ARG A 99 15.17 -12.75 7.61
CA ARG A 99 14.87 -12.12 8.89
C ARG A 99 13.69 -11.17 8.76
N PHE A 100 13.69 -10.33 7.72
CA PHE A 100 12.59 -9.41 7.44
C PHE A 100 11.27 -10.16 7.24
N ALA A 101 11.27 -11.17 6.37
CA ALA A 101 10.06 -11.93 6.06
C ALA A 101 9.47 -12.63 7.31
N LYS A 102 10.34 -13.25 8.11
CA LYS A 102 9.94 -13.90 9.37
C LYS A 102 9.38 -12.91 10.38
N GLU A 103 10.12 -11.83 10.66
CA GLU A 103 9.74 -10.85 11.69
C GLU A 103 8.54 -9.99 11.25
N ALA A 104 8.38 -9.69 9.96
CA ALA A 104 7.20 -9.01 9.42
C ALA A 104 5.93 -9.86 9.63
N HIS A 105 5.98 -11.15 9.32
CA HIS A 105 4.86 -12.06 9.58
C HIS A 105 4.55 -12.13 11.09
N GLN A 106 5.57 -12.27 11.95
CA GLN A 106 5.40 -12.29 13.41
C GLN A 106 4.83 -10.98 13.97
N ALA A 107 5.15 -9.84 13.35
CA ALA A 107 4.59 -8.54 13.70
C ALA A 107 3.12 -8.39 13.31
N GLY A 108 2.56 -9.31 12.51
CA GLY A 108 1.18 -9.30 12.07
C GLY A 108 0.99 -8.78 10.64
N ALA A 109 2.06 -8.61 9.86
CA ALA A 109 1.92 -8.27 8.45
C ALA A 109 1.30 -9.45 7.67
N ALA A 110 0.36 -9.14 6.78
CA ALA A 110 -0.30 -10.08 5.90
C ALA A 110 0.35 -10.14 4.50
N GLY A 111 1.11 -9.11 4.14
CA GLY A 111 1.78 -9.04 2.86
C GLY A 111 2.83 -7.94 2.78
N VAL A 112 3.59 -7.96 1.71
CA VAL A 112 4.62 -6.96 1.40
C VAL A 112 4.53 -6.53 -0.07
N LEU A 113 4.79 -5.26 -0.28
CA LEU A 113 4.96 -4.64 -1.58
C LEU A 113 6.36 -4.06 -1.64
N LEU A 114 7.20 -4.60 -2.52
CA LEU A 114 8.54 -4.10 -2.82
C LEU A 114 8.45 -3.22 -4.07
N THR A 115 8.52 -1.90 -3.87
CA THR A 115 8.20 -0.91 -4.92
C THR A 115 9.18 -0.91 -6.09
N ASP A 116 10.42 -1.28 -5.84
CA ASP A 116 11.55 -1.28 -6.78
C ASP A 116 12.07 -2.69 -7.12
N LEU A 117 11.29 -3.75 -6.83
CA LEU A 117 11.59 -5.12 -7.24
C LEU A 117 10.72 -5.54 -8.44
N PRO A 118 11.21 -5.41 -9.68
CA PRO A 118 10.50 -5.94 -10.84
C PRO A 118 10.35 -7.47 -10.75
N ALA A 119 9.22 -8.00 -11.23
CA ALA A 119 8.97 -9.42 -11.20
C ALA A 119 10.08 -10.19 -11.93
N GLY A 120 10.61 -11.23 -11.28
CA GLY A 120 11.70 -12.06 -11.80
C GLY A 120 13.10 -11.43 -11.73
N ALA A 121 13.25 -10.22 -11.20
CA ALA A 121 14.56 -9.56 -11.08
C ALA A 121 15.43 -10.20 -10.00
N ASP A 122 14.84 -10.68 -8.92
CA ASP A 122 15.53 -11.44 -7.86
C ASP A 122 14.65 -12.60 -7.38
N PRO A 123 14.74 -13.76 -8.05
CA PRO A 123 13.94 -14.95 -7.70
C PRO A 123 14.18 -15.45 -6.27
N ALA A 124 15.37 -15.25 -5.69
CA ALA A 124 15.67 -15.69 -4.33
C ALA A 124 14.92 -14.87 -3.29
N VAL A 125 14.90 -13.52 -3.46
CA VAL A 125 14.10 -12.64 -2.62
C VAL A 125 12.62 -12.95 -2.75
N GLU A 126 12.12 -13.13 -3.97
CA GLU A 126 10.71 -13.43 -4.21
C GLU A 126 10.31 -14.76 -3.57
N GLN A 127 11.13 -15.80 -3.70
CA GLN A 127 10.90 -17.10 -3.10
C GLN A 127 10.90 -17.00 -1.57
N THR A 128 11.84 -16.29 -0.98
CA THR A 128 11.90 -16.09 0.48
C THR A 128 10.63 -15.43 1.00
N VAL A 129 10.16 -14.37 0.34
CA VAL A 129 8.92 -13.69 0.72
C VAL A 129 7.71 -14.62 0.59
N THR A 130 7.54 -15.27 -0.54
CA THR A 130 6.36 -16.13 -0.78
C THR A 130 6.36 -17.40 0.09
N SER A 131 7.52 -17.87 0.55
CA SER A 131 7.64 -19.00 1.48
C SER A 131 7.37 -18.63 2.94
N SER A 132 7.30 -17.35 3.27
CA SER A 132 7.15 -16.84 4.65
C SER A 132 5.70 -16.60 5.09
N SER A 133 4.71 -17.03 4.35
CA SER A 133 3.28 -16.75 4.56
C SER A 133 2.87 -15.28 4.32
N LEU A 134 3.76 -14.43 3.83
CA LEU A 134 3.42 -13.09 3.38
C LEU A 134 2.89 -13.12 1.94
N ALA A 135 1.82 -12.39 1.68
CA ALA A 135 1.40 -12.13 0.31
C ALA A 135 2.42 -11.20 -0.37
N LEU A 136 2.82 -11.54 -1.60
CA LEU A 136 3.66 -10.69 -2.43
C LEU A 136 2.79 -9.85 -3.36
N ILE A 137 2.57 -8.58 -2.96
CA ILE A 137 1.81 -7.61 -3.75
C ILE A 137 2.69 -7.10 -4.89
N ARG A 138 2.14 -7.08 -6.11
CA ARG A 138 2.87 -6.59 -7.28
C ARG A 138 2.31 -5.28 -7.80
N LEU A 139 3.23 -4.35 -8.10
CA LEU A 139 2.91 -3.10 -8.80
C LEU A 139 2.78 -3.35 -10.31
N VAL A 140 1.73 -2.78 -10.88
CA VAL A 140 1.50 -2.73 -12.32
C VAL A 140 1.23 -1.28 -12.72
N ALA A 141 1.87 -0.82 -13.78
CA ALA A 141 1.68 0.51 -14.34
C ALA A 141 0.83 0.46 -15.63
N PRO A 142 0.19 1.57 -16.04
CA PRO A 142 -0.52 1.65 -17.32
C PRO A 142 0.34 1.28 -18.52
N THR A 143 1.64 1.53 -18.44
CA THR A 143 2.65 1.24 -19.48
C THR A 143 3.17 -0.20 -19.47
N THR A 144 2.76 -1.02 -18.50
CA THR A 144 3.17 -2.42 -18.43
C THR A 144 2.59 -3.18 -19.62
N ASP A 145 3.45 -3.73 -20.51
CA ASP A 145 3.02 -4.57 -21.63
C ASP A 145 2.49 -5.95 -21.18
N ASP A 146 1.88 -6.70 -22.07
CA ASP A 146 1.23 -7.97 -21.73
C ASP A 146 2.22 -9.06 -21.28
N ALA A 147 3.43 -9.06 -21.80
CA ALA A 147 4.46 -10.02 -21.40
C ALA A 147 4.93 -9.74 -19.97
N ARG A 148 5.19 -8.48 -19.66
CA ARG A 148 5.55 -8.02 -18.31
C ARG A 148 4.39 -8.16 -17.32
N LEU A 149 3.15 -7.92 -17.77
CA LEU A 149 1.97 -8.15 -16.95
C LEU A 149 1.86 -9.62 -16.54
N LYS A 150 1.97 -10.55 -17.46
CA LYS A 150 1.98 -11.98 -17.15
C LYS A 150 3.11 -12.35 -16.17
N MET A 151 4.30 -11.80 -16.38
CA MET A 151 5.43 -11.98 -15.46
C MET A 151 5.13 -11.42 -14.06
N ALA A 152 4.58 -10.21 -13.97
CA ALA A 152 4.22 -9.59 -12.71
C ALA A 152 3.17 -10.40 -11.93
N LEU A 153 2.24 -11.04 -12.64
CA LEU A 153 1.20 -11.87 -12.02
C LEU A 153 1.72 -13.25 -11.59
N THR A 154 2.87 -13.69 -12.12
CA THR A 154 3.51 -14.94 -11.70
C THR A 154 4.09 -14.77 -10.30
N GLY A 155 3.64 -15.57 -9.34
CA GLY A 155 4.04 -15.48 -7.93
C GLY A 155 3.39 -14.33 -7.16
N ALA A 156 2.58 -13.48 -7.81
CA ALA A 156 1.76 -12.49 -7.10
C ALA A 156 0.70 -13.17 -6.23
N SER A 157 0.43 -12.58 -5.07
CA SER A 157 -0.62 -13.04 -4.17
C SER A 157 -1.24 -11.86 -3.40
N GLY A 158 -2.40 -12.10 -2.79
CA GLY A 158 -3.15 -11.04 -2.12
C GLY A 158 -3.96 -10.21 -3.11
N PHE A 159 -3.33 -9.23 -3.74
CA PHE A 159 -3.92 -8.40 -4.79
C PHE A 159 -2.85 -7.82 -5.73
N VAL A 160 -3.28 -7.27 -6.85
CA VAL A 160 -2.43 -6.50 -7.77
C VAL A 160 -2.65 -5.02 -7.49
N TYR A 161 -1.57 -4.26 -7.31
CA TYR A 161 -1.62 -2.82 -7.11
C TYR A 161 -1.43 -2.12 -8.47
N LEU A 162 -2.49 -1.55 -9.01
CA LEU A 162 -2.45 -0.74 -10.23
C LEU A 162 -2.12 0.72 -9.88
N ILE A 163 -1.02 1.21 -10.41
CA ILE A 163 -0.71 2.64 -10.42
C ILE A 163 -1.63 3.31 -11.45
N SER A 164 -2.58 4.12 -11.00
CA SER A 164 -3.58 4.68 -11.92
C SER A 164 -3.03 5.73 -12.89
N ARG A 165 -1.86 6.32 -12.60
CA ARG A 165 -1.23 7.35 -13.43
C ARG A 165 0.29 7.24 -13.42
N LEU A 166 0.91 7.65 -14.52
CA LEU A 166 2.36 7.87 -14.61
C LEU A 166 2.74 9.17 -13.91
N GLY A 167 3.81 9.13 -13.13
CA GLY A 167 4.37 10.25 -12.37
C GLY A 167 4.31 10.05 -10.87
N VAL A 168 4.89 10.99 -10.13
CA VAL A 168 4.95 10.94 -8.66
C VAL A 168 3.58 11.22 -8.03
N THR A 169 3.35 10.69 -6.83
CA THR A 169 2.11 10.83 -6.06
C THR A 169 1.74 12.30 -5.80
N GLY A 170 0.45 12.64 -5.99
CA GLY A 170 -0.11 13.97 -5.72
C GLY A 170 -1.59 14.02 -6.09
N ALA A 171 -2.40 14.78 -5.35
CA ALA A 171 -3.84 14.92 -5.61
C ALA A 171 -4.08 15.61 -6.96
N ARG A 172 -4.88 14.99 -7.84
CA ARG A 172 -5.33 15.56 -9.12
C ARG A 172 -6.85 15.41 -9.26
N ALA A 173 -7.47 16.25 -10.08
CA ALA A 173 -8.92 16.41 -10.09
C ALA A 173 -9.73 15.16 -10.47
N ASP A 174 -9.25 14.31 -11.40
CA ASP A 174 -10.06 13.23 -11.97
C ASP A 174 -9.38 11.86 -11.97
N VAL A 175 -10.19 10.80 -11.84
CA VAL A 175 -9.79 9.40 -12.08
C VAL A 175 -9.54 9.23 -13.60
N PRO A 176 -8.51 8.47 -14.04
CA PRO A 176 -8.27 8.24 -15.47
C PRO A 176 -9.48 7.65 -16.16
N PRO A 177 -9.85 8.16 -17.37
CA PRO A 177 -11.03 7.67 -18.08
C PRO A 177 -10.89 6.21 -18.56
N ASP A 178 -9.66 5.72 -18.68
CA ASP A 178 -9.31 4.34 -19.09
C ASP A 178 -9.11 3.38 -17.92
N LEU A 179 -9.36 3.82 -16.66
CA LEU A 179 -9.14 2.98 -15.47
C LEU A 179 -9.87 1.63 -15.56
N ASP A 180 -11.13 1.63 -15.98
CA ASP A 180 -11.91 0.39 -16.11
C ASP A 180 -11.25 -0.58 -17.09
N ALA A 181 -10.84 -0.09 -18.26
CA ALA A 181 -10.16 -0.90 -19.27
C ALA A 181 -8.84 -1.50 -18.74
N GLN A 182 -8.07 -0.72 -17.98
CA GLN A 182 -6.83 -1.20 -17.36
C GLN A 182 -7.10 -2.29 -16.31
N VAL A 183 -8.10 -2.11 -15.46
CA VAL A 183 -8.51 -3.12 -14.47
C VAL A 183 -8.99 -4.39 -15.14
N GLN A 184 -9.84 -4.31 -16.16
CA GLN A 184 -10.31 -5.48 -16.91
C GLN A 184 -9.16 -6.21 -17.60
N ARG A 185 -8.19 -5.49 -18.17
CA ARG A 185 -6.98 -6.07 -18.77
C ARG A 185 -6.18 -6.89 -17.75
N ILE A 186 -5.99 -6.36 -16.53
CA ILE A 186 -5.30 -7.08 -15.46
C ILE A 186 -6.10 -8.31 -15.05
N ARG A 187 -7.40 -8.18 -14.83
CA ARG A 187 -8.28 -9.30 -14.46
C ARG A 187 -8.24 -10.43 -15.51
N ALA A 188 -8.28 -10.08 -16.80
CA ALA A 188 -8.18 -11.05 -17.88
C ALA A 188 -6.83 -11.79 -17.94
N ALA A 189 -5.76 -11.16 -17.44
CA ALA A 189 -4.43 -11.76 -17.37
C ALA A 189 -4.19 -12.60 -16.11
N THR A 190 -5.05 -12.49 -15.08
CA THR A 190 -4.95 -13.32 -13.86
C THR A 190 -5.39 -14.76 -14.13
N PRO A 191 -4.82 -15.76 -13.43
CA PRO A 191 -5.23 -17.15 -13.59
C PRO A 191 -6.72 -17.34 -13.27
N PRO A 192 -7.52 -18.00 -14.16
CA PRO A 192 -8.97 -18.13 -13.94
C PRO A 192 -9.35 -18.88 -12.65
N ARG A 193 -8.48 -19.79 -12.18
CA ARG A 193 -8.70 -20.56 -10.94
C ARG A 193 -8.29 -19.84 -9.67
N ALA A 194 -7.55 -18.73 -9.78
CA ALA A 194 -7.08 -17.92 -8.67
C ALA A 194 -7.02 -16.44 -9.10
N PRO A 195 -8.18 -15.82 -9.38
CA PRO A 195 -8.21 -14.42 -9.81
C PRO A 195 -7.69 -13.54 -8.69
N LEU A 196 -6.77 -12.64 -9.05
CA LEU A 196 -6.27 -11.65 -8.12
C LEU A 196 -7.14 -10.39 -8.18
N PRO A 197 -7.61 -9.90 -7.03
CA PRO A 197 -8.26 -8.60 -6.95
C PRO A 197 -7.29 -7.49 -7.39
N VAL A 198 -7.85 -6.39 -7.89
CA VAL A 198 -7.07 -5.22 -8.33
C VAL A 198 -7.39 -4.04 -7.41
N ALA A 199 -6.38 -3.55 -6.69
CA ALA A 199 -6.45 -2.30 -5.96
C ALA A 199 -5.82 -1.18 -6.80
N VAL A 200 -6.39 0.01 -6.76
CA VAL A 200 -5.90 1.18 -7.49
C VAL A 200 -5.46 2.27 -6.53
N GLY A 201 -4.32 2.88 -6.82
CA GLY A 201 -3.80 4.01 -6.05
C GLY A 201 -3.13 5.05 -6.95
N PHE A 202 -2.55 6.07 -6.33
CA PHE A 202 -1.94 7.25 -6.93
C PHE A 202 -2.92 8.33 -7.40
N GLY A 203 -2.89 9.45 -6.68
CA GLY A 203 -3.65 10.65 -7.01
C GLY A 203 -5.07 10.70 -6.45
N ILE A 204 -5.53 9.65 -5.75
CA ILE A 204 -6.83 9.63 -5.09
C ILE A 204 -6.69 10.33 -3.73
N GLY A 205 -7.49 11.38 -3.52
CA GLY A 205 -7.40 12.19 -2.31
C GLY A 205 -8.74 12.67 -1.76
N THR A 206 -9.83 12.47 -2.50
CA THR A 206 -11.17 12.88 -2.07
C THR A 206 -12.17 11.72 -2.08
N PRO A 207 -13.24 11.77 -1.28
CA PRO A 207 -14.31 10.77 -1.30
C PRO A 207 -14.90 10.54 -2.68
N ALA A 208 -15.11 11.62 -3.46
CA ALA A 208 -15.64 11.52 -4.83
C ALA A 208 -14.71 10.73 -5.76
N GLN A 209 -13.40 10.96 -5.67
CA GLN A 209 -12.41 10.21 -6.44
C GLN A 209 -12.34 8.74 -5.98
N ALA A 210 -12.40 8.50 -4.68
CA ALA A 210 -12.41 7.14 -4.12
C ALA A 210 -13.64 6.36 -4.58
N ALA A 211 -14.84 6.96 -4.53
CA ALA A 211 -16.05 6.36 -5.06
C ALA A 211 -15.96 6.08 -6.57
N ALA A 212 -15.37 7.01 -7.35
CA ALA A 212 -15.17 6.82 -8.78
C ALA A 212 -14.24 5.65 -9.09
N ALA A 213 -13.12 5.54 -8.38
CA ALA A 213 -12.16 4.45 -8.53
C ALA A 213 -12.75 3.09 -8.09
N ALA A 214 -13.52 3.09 -7.00
CA ALA A 214 -14.19 1.90 -6.48
C ALA A 214 -15.23 1.30 -7.43
N ARG A 215 -15.75 2.05 -8.42
CA ARG A 215 -16.62 1.48 -9.44
C ARG A 215 -15.93 0.47 -10.36
N SER A 216 -14.65 0.64 -10.60
CA SER A 216 -13.86 -0.22 -11.50
C SER A 216 -12.97 -1.21 -10.77
N ALA A 217 -12.39 -0.83 -9.61
CA ALA A 217 -11.42 -1.62 -8.86
C ALA A 217 -12.03 -2.32 -7.64
N ASP A 218 -11.33 -3.35 -7.15
CA ASP A 218 -11.71 -4.12 -5.95
C ASP A 218 -11.21 -3.45 -4.66
N GLY A 219 -10.23 -2.54 -4.78
CA GLY A 219 -9.71 -1.75 -3.67
C GLY A 219 -9.21 -0.38 -4.11
N VAL A 220 -9.20 0.56 -3.18
CA VAL A 220 -8.73 1.93 -3.37
C VAL A 220 -7.68 2.26 -2.34
N VAL A 221 -6.47 2.61 -2.80
CA VAL A 221 -5.37 3.02 -1.93
C VAL A 221 -5.30 4.55 -1.87
N VAL A 222 -5.29 5.09 -0.66
CA VAL A 222 -5.20 6.53 -0.41
C VAL A 222 -4.04 6.82 0.53
N GLY A 223 -3.03 7.55 0.06
CA GLY A 223 -1.82 7.86 0.83
C GLY A 223 -1.65 9.35 1.09
N SER A 224 -1.22 10.12 0.10
CA SER A 224 -0.79 11.51 0.25
C SER A 224 -1.83 12.39 0.96
N ALA A 225 -3.11 12.24 0.64
CA ALA A 225 -4.18 13.01 1.28
C ALA A 225 -4.30 12.72 2.78
N LEU A 226 -4.15 11.44 3.18
CA LEU A 226 -4.19 11.04 4.58
C LEU A 226 -2.95 11.52 5.33
N MET A 227 -1.76 11.45 4.69
CA MET A 227 -0.54 11.99 5.29
C MET A 227 -0.59 13.51 5.45
N ASP A 228 -1.16 14.22 4.49
CA ASP A 228 -1.39 15.67 4.61
C ASP A 228 -2.43 16.00 5.70
N ALA A 229 -3.51 15.22 5.79
CA ALA A 229 -4.51 15.39 6.85
C ALA A 229 -3.88 15.17 8.24
N LEU A 230 -3.09 14.11 8.41
CA LEU A 230 -2.38 13.83 9.66
C LEU A 230 -1.40 14.95 10.01
N GLY A 231 -0.60 15.41 9.04
CA GLY A 231 0.41 16.44 9.25
C GLY A 231 -0.16 17.81 9.58
N LYS A 232 -1.34 18.18 9.03
CA LYS A 232 -1.95 19.50 9.19
C LYS A 232 -2.97 19.56 10.32
N GLY A 233 -3.73 18.48 10.52
CA GLY A 233 -4.88 18.47 11.43
C GLY A 233 -4.86 17.34 12.47
N GLY A 234 -3.76 16.58 12.54
CA GLY A 234 -3.55 15.52 13.53
C GLY A 234 -4.51 14.34 13.39
N ILE A 235 -4.67 13.59 14.49
CA ILE A 235 -5.45 12.36 14.55
C ILE A 235 -6.92 12.55 14.16
N ALA A 236 -7.56 13.62 14.64
CA ALA A 236 -8.97 13.89 14.32
C ALA A 236 -9.20 14.11 12.82
N ALA A 237 -8.24 14.72 12.12
CA ALA A 237 -8.38 15.01 10.70
C ALA A 237 -8.19 13.74 9.85
N ILE A 238 -7.21 12.89 10.16
CA ILE A 238 -7.01 11.63 9.43
C ILE A 238 -8.18 10.67 9.68
N GLU A 239 -8.67 10.54 10.92
CA GLU A 239 -9.82 9.71 11.26
C GLU A 239 -11.07 10.15 10.49
N ARG A 240 -11.38 11.45 10.48
CA ARG A 240 -12.53 12.00 9.74
C ARG A 240 -12.41 11.70 8.24
N LEU A 241 -11.26 12.00 7.62
CA LEU A 241 -11.06 11.76 6.19
C LEU A 241 -11.15 10.27 5.86
N THR A 242 -10.60 9.40 6.70
CA THR A 242 -10.70 7.94 6.50
C THR A 242 -12.16 7.49 6.52
N ARG A 243 -12.97 7.97 7.45
CA ARG A 243 -14.40 7.64 7.54
C ARG A 243 -15.18 8.11 6.31
N GLU A 244 -14.91 9.32 5.82
CA GLU A 244 -15.50 9.86 4.61
C GLU A 244 -15.13 9.02 3.37
N LEU A 245 -13.86 8.61 3.27
CA LEU A 245 -13.36 7.73 2.20
C LEU A 245 -13.98 6.34 2.29
N ALA A 246 -14.07 5.75 3.48
CA ALA A 246 -14.69 4.44 3.70
C ALA A 246 -16.15 4.44 3.27
N THR A 247 -16.92 5.44 3.70
CA THR A 247 -18.32 5.62 3.27
C THR A 247 -18.43 5.69 1.74
N ALA A 248 -17.53 6.41 1.08
CA ALA A 248 -17.54 6.59 -0.36
C ALA A 248 -17.13 5.34 -1.15
N VAL A 249 -16.26 4.50 -0.59
CA VAL A 249 -15.79 3.25 -1.22
C VAL A 249 -16.80 2.13 -1.04
N HIS A 250 -17.43 2.04 0.14
CA HIS A 250 -18.36 0.96 0.49
C HIS A 250 -19.80 1.20 0.00
N GLY A 251 -20.20 2.46 -0.18
CA GLY A 251 -21.55 2.87 -0.61
C GLY A 251 -21.70 2.78 -2.09
#